data_6cdd03dcf2e57944c8c2d36d5e0ed55b
#
_entry.id   6cdd03dcf2e57944c8c2d36d5e0ed55b
#
_cell.length_a   1.000
_cell.length_b   1.000
_cell.length_c   1.000
_cell.angle_alpha   90.00
_cell.angle_beta   90.00
_cell.angle_gamma   90.00
#
_symmetry.space_group_name_H-M   'P 1'
#
loop_
_entity.id
_entity.type
_entity.pdbx_description
1 polymer ?
#
loop_
_entity_poly.entity_id
_entity_poly.type
_entity_poly.pdbx_seq_one_letter_code
_entity_poly.pdbx_strand_id
1 'polypeptide(L)'
;MATFDLYQSVTDQVIKQMETSGKNWTNPFNKKRNALRPYNATTGKNYRGMNSLLLNFTPFESCAFASFKQWQAAGCSVKKGQKSSIVVFFTKLEKEDKQTGKKSVFPMLKYFNVFNADQVDGALAERCRYVTEDDHQNEVETLERVEAWARNTGANIRHSMEPRACYSPMLDVIKMPEKQLFTATATSSATECYYSTLAHELVHWTGHESRKNRKLLNNFGSNAYAFEELVAELGAAFCCAALSISNEPRVDHAQYLNNWLTVLKQDKKAIFKAASLAREAAEMLTGKAEAEDVTEAA
;
A
#
# COMPACT_ATOMS: atom_id res chain seq x y z
N MET A 1 -0.55 0.63 -34.70
CA MET A 1 -0.42 1.42 -33.44
C MET A 1 -0.22 0.41 -32.31
N ALA A 2 0.84 0.57 -31.51
CA ALA A 2 1.03 -0.30 -30.34
C ALA A 2 -0.13 -0.06 -29.36
N THR A 3 -0.83 -1.12 -28.98
CA THR A 3 -1.88 -1.05 -27.96
C THR A 3 -1.24 -0.64 -26.64
N PHE A 4 -1.77 0.39 -25.98
CA PHE A 4 -1.32 0.85 -24.67
C PHE A 4 -1.44 -0.30 -23.65
N ASP A 5 -0.30 -0.77 -23.15
CA ASP A 5 -0.24 -1.85 -22.15
C ASP A 5 -0.24 -1.24 -20.75
N LEU A 6 -1.43 -1.23 -20.13
CA LEU A 6 -1.63 -0.67 -18.81
C LEU A 6 -0.81 -1.39 -17.72
N TYR A 7 -0.68 -2.73 -17.80
CA TYR A 7 0.14 -3.48 -16.85
C TYR A 7 1.60 -3.04 -16.92
N GLN A 8 2.14 -2.91 -18.14
CA GLN A 8 3.51 -2.47 -18.34
C GLN A 8 3.71 -1.04 -17.84
N SER A 9 2.81 -0.13 -18.20
CA SER A 9 2.91 1.29 -17.80
C SER A 9 2.93 1.47 -16.28
N VAL A 10 2.08 0.75 -15.55
CA VAL A 10 2.03 0.80 -14.08
C VAL A 10 3.30 0.17 -13.47
N THR A 11 3.73 -0.96 -13.98
CA THR A 11 4.95 -1.63 -13.50
C THR A 11 6.18 -0.77 -13.73
N ASP A 12 6.31 -0.12 -14.89
CA ASP A 12 7.41 0.80 -15.19
C ASP A 12 7.43 2.01 -14.22
N GLN A 13 6.26 2.51 -13.84
CA GLN A 13 6.17 3.59 -12.85
C GLN A 13 6.71 3.14 -11.48
N VAL A 14 6.37 1.93 -11.04
CA VAL A 14 6.87 1.36 -9.77
C VAL A 14 8.38 1.10 -9.85
N ILE A 15 8.85 0.48 -10.93
CA ILE A 15 10.29 0.24 -11.17
C ILE A 15 11.05 1.57 -11.11
N LYS A 16 10.58 2.59 -11.82
CA LYS A 16 11.19 3.92 -11.80
C LYS A 16 11.26 4.50 -10.38
N GLN A 17 10.20 4.36 -9.61
CA GLN A 17 10.18 4.82 -8.22
C GLN A 17 11.20 4.06 -7.36
N MET A 18 11.29 2.73 -7.52
CA MET A 18 12.29 1.91 -6.82
C MET A 18 13.72 2.30 -7.21
N GLU A 19 14.00 2.50 -8.49
CA GLU A 19 15.32 2.89 -8.99
C GLU A 19 15.71 4.30 -8.52
N THR A 20 14.75 5.23 -8.46
CA THR A 20 15.01 6.62 -8.04
C THR A 20 15.18 6.77 -6.55
N SER A 21 14.34 6.09 -5.75
CA SER A 21 14.27 6.24 -4.29
C SER A 21 15.07 5.18 -3.53
N GLY A 22 15.58 4.15 -4.23
CA GLY A 22 16.33 3.05 -3.63
C GLY A 22 15.53 2.38 -2.50
N LYS A 23 16.17 2.13 -1.35
CA LYS A 23 15.53 1.52 -0.18
C LYS A 23 14.33 2.32 0.36
N ASN A 24 14.23 3.59 0.04
CA ASN A 24 13.19 4.49 0.53
C ASN A 24 11.97 4.58 -0.41
N TRP A 25 11.82 3.65 -1.35
CA TRP A 25 10.74 3.71 -2.34
C TRP A 25 9.32 3.64 -1.73
N THR A 26 9.17 3.12 -0.52
CA THR A 26 7.91 3.11 0.25
C THR A 26 7.72 4.34 1.13
N ASN A 27 8.72 5.23 1.26
CA ASN A 27 8.63 6.43 2.10
C ASN A 27 7.51 7.42 1.74
N PRO A 28 6.96 7.48 0.51
CA PRO A 28 5.78 8.30 0.25
C PRO A 28 4.60 8.04 1.20
N PHE A 29 4.53 6.84 1.81
CA PHE A 29 3.55 6.54 2.86
C PHE A 29 3.83 7.26 4.20
N ASN A 30 5.03 7.83 4.38
CA ASN A 30 5.50 8.52 5.60
C ASN A 30 5.34 10.04 5.54
N LYS A 31 4.58 10.60 4.59
CA LYS A 31 4.43 12.06 4.47
C LYS A 31 3.90 12.61 5.79
N LYS A 32 4.77 13.37 6.50
CA LYS A 32 4.53 13.93 7.86
C LYS A 32 3.24 14.74 8.00
N ARG A 33 2.65 15.17 6.90
CA ARG A 33 1.48 16.06 6.91
C ARG A 33 0.18 15.36 7.16
N ASN A 34 0.10 14.05 6.84
CA ASN A 34 -1.18 13.35 6.97
C ASN A 34 -0.91 11.87 7.17
N ALA A 35 -1.21 11.38 8.33
CA ALA A 35 -1.57 9.98 8.51
C ALA A 35 -2.76 9.57 7.61
N LEU A 36 -3.17 10.43 6.68
CA LEU A 36 -4.24 10.23 5.75
C LEU A 36 -3.75 9.44 4.55
N ARG A 37 -4.43 8.35 4.28
CA ARG A 37 -4.29 7.61 3.03
C ARG A 37 -4.87 8.43 1.88
N PRO A 38 -4.39 8.25 0.64
CA PRO A 38 -5.07 8.81 -0.51
C PRO A 38 -6.55 8.45 -0.49
N TYR A 39 -7.42 9.44 -0.63
CA TYR A 39 -8.86 9.27 -0.59
C TYR A 39 -9.56 10.05 -1.72
N ASN A 40 -10.77 9.63 -2.06
CA ASN A 40 -11.60 10.34 -3.02
C ASN A 40 -12.24 11.56 -2.34
N ALA A 41 -11.92 12.75 -2.84
CA ALA A 41 -12.35 14.03 -2.25
C ALA A 41 -13.87 14.21 -2.18
N THR A 42 -14.64 13.56 -3.06
CA THR A 42 -16.11 13.72 -3.14
C THR A 42 -16.85 12.67 -2.33
N THR A 43 -16.29 11.46 -2.19
CA THR A 43 -16.95 10.35 -1.47
C THR A 43 -16.38 10.13 -0.07
N GLY A 44 -15.18 10.67 0.22
CA GLY A 44 -14.43 10.43 1.46
C GLY A 44 -13.80 9.03 1.56
N LYS A 45 -14.00 8.15 0.56
CA LYS A 45 -13.49 6.78 0.60
C LYS A 45 -12.01 6.70 0.27
N ASN A 46 -11.27 5.88 1.00
CA ASN A 46 -9.84 5.69 0.80
C ASN A 46 -9.55 4.83 -0.43
N TYR A 47 -8.55 5.23 -1.22
CA TYR A 47 -7.92 4.36 -2.22
C TYR A 47 -7.11 3.27 -1.54
N ARG A 48 -7.04 2.06 -2.16
CA ARG A 48 -6.46 0.87 -1.55
C ARG A 48 -5.51 0.15 -2.49
N GLY A 49 -4.71 -0.75 -1.92
CA GLY A 49 -3.82 -1.64 -2.68
C GLY A 49 -2.99 -0.86 -3.70
N MET A 50 -3.04 -1.27 -4.96
CA MET A 50 -2.29 -0.63 -6.05
C MET A 50 -2.61 0.86 -6.20
N ASN A 51 -3.86 1.29 -6.00
CA ASN A 51 -4.25 2.69 -6.13
C ASN A 51 -3.64 3.55 -5.02
N SER A 52 -3.62 3.05 -3.79
CA SER A 52 -2.92 3.73 -2.70
C SER A 52 -1.43 3.87 -3.01
N LEU A 53 -0.78 2.81 -3.52
CA LEU A 53 0.63 2.84 -3.92
C LEU A 53 0.90 3.89 -5.01
N LEU A 54 0.13 3.87 -6.10
CA LEU A 54 0.32 4.78 -7.23
C LEU A 54 0.13 6.25 -6.85
N LEU A 55 -0.89 6.55 -6.04
CA LEU A 55 -1.21 7.91 -5.64
C LEU A 55 -0.20 8.46 -4.62
N ASN A 56 0.38 7.60 -3.77
CA ASN A 56 1.46 8.00 -2.88
C ASN A 56 2.77 8.33 -3.61
N PHE A 57 3.00 7.83 -4.83
CA PHE A 57 4.17 8.21 -5.65
C PHE A 57 4.05 9.60 -6.29
N THR A 58 2.89 10.24 -6.17
CA THR A 58 2.70 11.59 -6.72
C THR A 58 3.39 12.65 -5.85
N PRO A 59 3.81 13.78 -6.43
CA PRO A 59 4.53 14.82 -5.70
C PRO A 59 3.62 15.73 -4.86
N PHE A 60 2.31 15.48 -4.85
CA PHE A 60 1.32 16.34 -4.20
C PHE A 60 1.35 16.21 -2.68
N GLU A 61 1.03 17.30 -1.99
CA GLU A 61 0.94 17.31 -0.53
C GLU A 61 -0.43 16.84 -0.03
N SER A 62 -1.51 17.19 -0.75
CA SER A 62 -2.84 16.73 -0.41
C SER A 62 -3.00 15.24 -0.71
N CYS A 63 -3.73 14.52 0.15
CA CYS A 63 -4.11 13.12 -0.08
C CYS A 63 -5.47 12.97 -0.80
N ALA A 64 -6.12 14.10 -1.16
CA ALA A 64 -7.43 14.11 -1.79
C ALA A 64 -7.32 14.07 -3.32
N PHE A 65 -8.00 13.10 -3.94
CA PHE A 65 -8.05 12.93 -5.39
C PHE A 65 -9.50 12.73 -5.83
N ALA A 66 -9.84 13.23 -7.02
CA ALA A 66 -11.11 12.90 -7.67
C ALA A 66 -10.96 12.97 -9.19
N SER A 67 -11.90 12.37 -9.93
CA SER A 67 -11.95 12.49 -11.38
C SER A 67 -12.30 13.92 -11.80
N PHE A 68 -12.01 14.27 -13.06
CA PHE A 68 -12.36 15.58 -13.60
C PHE A 68 -13.85 15.89 -13.42
N LYS A 69 -14.73 14.92 -13.74
CA LYS A 69 -16.18 15.09 -13.60
C LYS A 69 -16.60 15.28 -12.13
N GLN A 70 -15.99 14.56 -11.20
CA GLN A 70 -16.29 14.70 -9.77
C GLN A 70 -15.90 16.08 -9.25
N TRP A 71 -14.71 16.57 -9.61
CA TRP A 71 -14.31 17.94 -9.26
C TRP A 71 -15.25 18.98 -9.85
N GLN A 72 -15.63 18.81 -11.13
CA GLN A 72 -16.58 19.72 -11.79
C GLN A 72 -17.95 19.70 -11.12
N ALA A 73 -18.48 18.52 -10.79
CA ALA A 73 -19.75 18.37 -10.08
C ALA A 73 -19.73 19.02 -8.68
N ALA A 74 -18.57 19.05 -8.05
CA ALA A 74 -18.34 19.72 -6.76
C ALA A 74 -18.10 21.24 -6.89
N GLY A 75 -18.29 21.84 -8.09
CA GLY A 75 -18.07 23.26 -8.34
C GLY A 75 -16.59 23.66 -8.37
N CYS A 76 -15.68 22.71 -8.59
CA CYS A 76 -14.25 22.92 -8.68
C CYS A 76 -13.74 22.80 -10.12
N SER A 77 -12.60 23.40 -10.41
CA SER A 77 -12.02 23.46 -11.76
C SER A 77 -10.57 23.00 -11.76
N VAL A 78 -10.25 22.00 -12.57
CA VAL A 78 -8.85 21.57 -12.75
C VAL A 78 -8.06 22.66 -13.47
N LYS A 79 -6.93 23.05 -12.93
CA LYS A 79 -6.06 24.09 -13.47
C LYS A 79 -5.55 23.70 -14.87
N LYS A 80 -5.47 24.68 -15.76
CA LYS A 80 -5.01 24.45 -17.14
C LYS A 80 -3.59 23.86 -17.17
N GLY A 81 -3.38 22.83 -18.00
CA GLY A 81 -2.07 22.21 -18.19
C GLY A 81 -1.68 21.15 -17.15
N GLN A 82 -2.53 20.90 -16.14
CA GLN A 82 -2.28 19.86 -15.17
C GLN A 82 -2.40 18.46 -15.77
N LYS A 83 -1.50 17.55 -15.32
CA LYS A 83 -1.50 16.13 -15.74
C LYS A 83 -2.19 15.28 -14.69
N SER A 84 -3.08 14.41 -15.14
CA SER A 84 -3.76 13.46 -14.25
C SER A 84 -2.84 12.37 -13.74
N SER A 85 -3.16 11.84 -12.57
CA SER A 85 -2.67 10.55 -12.08
C SER A 85 -3.66 9.46 -12.49
N ILE A 86 -3.19 8.21 -12.57
CA ILE A 86 -4.06 7.06 -12.90
C ILE A 86 -4.39 6.27 -11.64
N VAL A 87 -5.63 5.77 -11.59
CA VAL A 87 -6.06 4.71 -10.67
C VAL A 87 -6.58 3.56 -11.50
N VAL A 88 -6.34 2.34 -11.04
CA VAL A 88 -6.66 1.11 -11.77
C VAL A 88 -7.75 0.31 -11.07
N PHE A 89 -8.54 -0.43 -11.85
CA PHE A 89 -9.54 -1.32 -11.31
C PHE A 89 -9.74 -2.53 -12.23
N PHE A 90 -10.18 -3.63 -11.65
CA PHE A 90 -10.55 -4.81 -12.39
C PHE A 90 -12.05 -4.84 -12.62
N THR A 91 -12.44 -5.00 -13.89
CA THR A 91 -13.83 -5.28 -14.28
C THR A 91 -13.93 -6.69 -14.83
N LYS A 92 -15.12 -7.26 -14.81
CA LYS A 92 -15.41 -8.54 -15.43
C LYS A 92 -15.86 -8.30 -16.86
N LEU A 93 -15.13 -8.87 -17.82
CA LEU A 93 -15.55 -8.91 -19.22
C LEU A 93 -16.19 -10.27 -19.50
N GLU A 94 -17.47 -10.28 -19.79
CA GLU A 94 -18.15 -11.47 -20.26
C GLU A 94 -17.96 -11.61 -21.78
N LYS A 95 -17.47 -12.75 -22.21
CA LYS A 95 -17.35 -13.10 -23.63
C LYS A 95 -18.12 -14.37 -23.89
N GLU A 96 -19.08 -14.30 -24.79
CA GLU A 96 -19.84 -15.44 -25.26
C GLU A 96 -19.17 -15.98 -26.51
N ASP A 97 -18.87 -17.29 -26.50
CA ASP A 97 -18.37 -17.99 -27.66
C ASP A 97 -19.55 -18.20 -28.65
N LYS A 98 -19.43 -17.57 -29.82
CA LYS A 98 -20.50 -17.55 -30.82
C LYS A 98 -20.82 -18.94 -31.42
N GLN A 99 -19.92 -19.94 -31.28
CA GLN A 99 -20.11 -21.28 -31.81
C GLN A 99 -20.71 -22.24 -30.77
N THR A 100 -20.33 -22.05 -29.49
CA THR A 100 -20.72 -22.97 -28.42
C THR A 100 -21.76 -22.38 -27.46
N GLY A 101 -22.03 -21.06 -27.53
CA GLY A 101 -22.90 -20.34 -26.60
C GLY A 101 -22.32 -20.23 -25.17
N LYS A 102 -21.08 -20.70 -24.94
CA LYS A 102 -20.46 -20.77 -23.63
C LYS A 102 -19.97 -19.38 -23.22
N LYS A 103 -20.47 -18.86 -22.08
CA LYS A 103 -20.01 -17.61 -21.49
C LYS A 103 -18.74 -17.84 -20.69
N SER A 104 -17.72 -17.05 -20.97
CA SER A 104 -16.46 -17.00 -20.21
C SER A 104 -16.28 -15.62 -19.63
N VAL A 105 -15.85 -15.53 -18.36
CA VAL A 105 -15.64 -14.28 -17.64
C VAL A 105 -14.13 -14.06 -17.46
N PHE A 106 -13.63 -12.94 -17.98
CA PHE A 106 -12.21 -12.57 -17.87
C PHE A 106 -12.06 -11.29 -17.08
N PRO A 107 -11.12 -11.22 -16.11
CA PRO A 107 -10.78 -9.98 -15.48
C PRO A 107 -10.05 -9.06 -16.47
N MET A 108 -10.55 -7.85 -16.64
CA MET A 108 -9.93 -6.83 -17.48
C MET A 108 -9.50 -5.65 -16.62
N LEU A 109 -8.22 -5.27 -16.72
CA LEU A 109 -7.68 -4.09 -16.06
C LEU A 109 -8.10 -2.83 -16.83
N LYS A 110 -8.74 -1.90 -16.15
CA LYS A 110 -9.08 -0.57 -16.64
C LYS A 110 -8.43 0.50 -15.76
N TYR A 111 -8.48 1.75 -16.18
CA TYR A 111 -8.00 2.89 -15.39
C TYR A 111 -8.94 4.08 -15.51
N PHE A 112 -8.88 4.94 -14.50
CA PHE A 112 -9.43 6.29 -14.53
C PHE A 112 -8.34 7.32 -14.30
N ASN A 113 -8.57 8.51 -14.82
CA ASN A 113 -7.76 9.68 -14.56
C ASN A 113 -8.34 10.45 -13.37
N VAL A 114 -7.47 10.74 -12.40
CA VAL A 114 -7.79 11.54 -11.22
C VAL A 114 -6.84 12.71 -11.09
N PHE A 115 -7.30 13.78 -10.48
CA PHE A 115 -6.53 14.99 -10.19
C PHE A 115 -6.50 15.19 -8.68
N ASN A 116 -5.34 15.61 -8.19
CA ASN A 116 -5.16 15.95 -6.78
C ASN A 116 -5.75 17.31 -6.46
N ALA A 117 -6.16 17.56 -5.22
CA ALA A 117 -6.66 18.86 -4.77
C ALA A 117 -5.69 20.01 -5.04
N ASP A 118 -4.36 19.76 -5.03
CA ASP A 118 -3.34 20.78 -5.34
C ASP A 118 -3.40 21.25 -6.81
N GLN A 119 -3.99 20.45 -7.68
CA GLN A 119 -4.16 20.74 -9.11
C GLN A 119 -5.51 21.42 -9.45
N VAL A 120 -6.32 21.73 -8.45
CA VAL A 120 -7.72 22.11 -8.63
C VAL A 120 -8.00 23.41 -7.88
N ASP A 121 -8.81 24.29 -8.47
CA ASP A 121 -9.35 25.50 -7.84
C ASP A 121 -10.80 25.27 -7.42
N GLY A 122 -11.19 25.83 -6.27
CA GLY A 122 -12.54 25.75 -5.73
C GLY A 122 -12.61 25.36 -4.26
N ALA A 123 -13.72 25.63 -3.61
CA ALA A 123 -13.87 25.54 -2.16
C ALA A 123 -13.62 24.15 -1.59
N LEU A 124 -14.05 23.08 -2.31
CA LEU A 124 -13.76 21.70 -1.85
C LEU A 124 -12.27 21.39 -1.94
N ALA A 125 -11.60 21.80 -3.02
CA ALA A 125 -10.16 21.56 -3.18
C ALA A 125 -9.36 22.31 -2.11
N GLU A 126 -9.70 23.56 -1.81
CA GLU A 126 -9.08 24.33 -0.73
C GLU A 126 -9.23 23.63 0.62
N ARG A 127 -10.44 23.21 0.96
CA ARG A 127 -10.70 22.47 2.20
C ARG A 127 -9.92 21.17 2.31
N CYS A 128 -9.68 20.46 1.19
CA CYS A 128 -8.87 19.25 1.16
C CYS A 128 -7.35 19.50 1.28
N ARG A 129 -6.88 20.73 1.04
CA ARG A 129 -5.47 21.11 1.24
C ARG A 129 -5.18 21.51 2.69
N TYR A 130 -6.15 22.12 3.35
CA TYR A 130 -6.02 22.49 4.75
C TYR A 130 -6.41 21.30 5.62
N VAL A 131 -5.39 20.55 6.06
CA VAL A 131 -5.56 19.68 7.22
C VAL A 131 -5.51 20.60 8.44
N THR A 132 -6.61 20.68 9.15
CA THR A 132 -6.65 21.43 10.41
C THR A 132 -5.69 20.76 11.40
N GLU A 133 -4.95 21.58 12.17
CA GLU A 133 -4.03 21.13 13.22
C GLU A 133 -4.72 20.29 14.31
N ASP A 134 -6.05 20.24 14.31
CA ASP A 134 -6.89 19.45 15.23
C ASP A 134 -6.84 17.92 15.02
N ASP A 135 -6.25 17.43 13.91
CA ASP A 135 -6.01 16.01 13.68
C ASP A 135 -4.69 15.49 14.27
N HIS A 136 -4.03 16.24 15.16
CA HIS A 136 -3.02 15.69 16.04
C HIS A 136 -3.69 14.72 17.02
N GLN A 137 -3.87 13.49 16.56
CA GLN A 137 -4.16 12.38 17.49
C GLN A 137 -3.06 12.44 18.56
N ASN A 138 -3.47 12.55 19.82
CA ASN A 138 -2.56 12.51 20.93
C ASN A 138 -1.62 11.32 20.75
N GLU A 139 -0.31 11.52 20.81
CA GLU A 139 0.68 10.45 20.62
C GLU A 139 0.41 9.26 21.55
N VAL A 140 -0.11 9.52 22.75
CA VAL A 140 -0.50 8.49 23.72
C VAL A 140 -1.68 7.66 23.21
N GLU A 141 -2.72 8.26 22.66
CA GLU A 141 -3.88 7.53 22.09
C GLU A 141 -3.48 6.72 20.87
N THR A 142 -2.60 7.24 20.04
CA THR A 142 -2.06 6.51 18.89
C THR A 142 -1.28 5.28 19.34
N LEU A 143 -0.48 5.41 20.39
CA LEU A 143 0.29 4.30 20.95
C LEU A 143 -0.62 3.21 21.53
N GLU A 144 -1.62 3.57 22.33
CA GLU A 144 -2.59 2.63 22.90
C GLU A 144 -3.33 1.87 21.80
N ARG A 145 -3.74 2.56 20.75
CA ARG A 145 -4.41 1.94 19.59
C ARG A 145 -3.50 0.94 18.88
N VAL A 146 -2.22 1.26 18.70
CA VAL A 146 -1.26 0.38 18.03
C VAL A 146 -0.91 -0.83 18.91
N GLU A 147 -0.78 -0.64 20.22
CA GLU A 147 -0.60 -1.75 21.18
C GLU A 147 -1.82 -2.67 21.19
N ALA A 148 -3.03 -2.13 21.19
CA ALA A 148 -4.26 -2.90 21.12
C ALA A 148 -4.36 -3.67 19.80
N TRP A 149 -3.98 -3.04 18.68
CA TRP A 149 -3.91 -3.70 17.38
C TRP A 149 -2.96 -4.90 17.42
N ALA A 150 -1.74 -4.75 17.92
CA ALA A 150 -0.77 -5.83 17.98
C ALA A 150 -1.28 -7.01 18.83
N ARG A 151 -1.88 -6.74 19.99
CA ARG A 151 -2.48 -7.78 20.85
C ARG A 151 -3.66 -8.49 20.18
N ASN A 152 -4.51 -7.76 19.48
CA ASN A 152 -5.74 -8.28 18.85
C ASN A 152 -5.44 -9.17 17.63
N THR A 153 -4.24 -9.18 17.10
CA THR A 153 -3.86 -10.14 16.05
C THR A 153 -3.90 -11.58 16.53
N GLY A 154 -3.66 -11.81 17.83
CA GLY A 154 -3.51 -13.14 18.41
C GLY A 154 -2.22 -13.86 18.00
N ALA A 155 -1.29 -13.18 17.32
CA ALA A 155 -0.01 -13.75 16.92
C ALA A 155 0.88 -14.07 18.15
N ASN A 156 1.59 -15.19 18.11
CA ASN A 156 2.57 -15.55 19.13
C ASN A 156 3.86 -14.76 18.89
N ILE A 157 4.02 -13.64 19.61
CA ILE A 157 5.17 -12.74 19.51
C ILE A 157 6.10 -13.00 20.68
N ARG A 158 7.36 -13.33 20.40
CA ARG A 158 8.41 -13.57 21.40
C ARG A 158 9.53 -12.55 21.22
N HIS A 159 9.92 -11.92 22.32
CA HIS A 159 11.01 -10.96 22.35
C HIS A 159 12.32 -11.60 22.81
N SER A 160 13.43 -11.11 22.28
CA SER A 160 14.77 -11.50 22.68
C SER A 160 15.77 -10.36 22.46
N MET A 161 16.97 -10.50 23.05
CA MET A 161 18.07 -9.56 22.84
C MET A 161 18.76 -9.71 21.47
N GLU A 162 18.32 -10.65 20.64
CA GLU A 162 18.81 -10.77 19.26
C GLU A 162 18.31 -9.59 18.41
N PRO A 163 19.19 -8.86 17.68
CA PRO A 163 18.79 -7.68 16.93
C PRO A 163 18.13 -8.03 15.57
N ARG A 164 17.42 -9.14 15.50
CA ARG A 164 16.78 -9.63 14.27
C ARG A 164 15.33 -9.99 14.51
N ALA A 165 14.43 -9.37 13.74
CA ALA A 165 13.05 -9.80 13.64
C ALA A 165 12.89 -10.89 12.57
N CYS A 166 12.03 -11.87 12.80
CA CYS A 166 11.61 -12.84 11.79
C CYS A 166 10.35 -13.58 12.19
N TYR A 167 9.52 -13.90 11.20
CA TYR A 167 8.45 -14.87 11.35
C TYR A 167 8.96 -16.28 11.03
N SER A 168 8.64 -17.27 11.86
CA SER A 168 8.93 -18.69 11.64
C SER A 168 7.65 -19.44 11.26
N PRO A 169 7.45 -19.82 9.97
CA PRO A 169 6.25 -20.54 9.54
C PRO A 169 6.10 -21.92 10.21
N MET A 170 7.21 -22.62 10.46
CA MET A 170 7.18 -23.97 11.08
C MET A 170 6.73 -23.95 12.54
N LEU A 171 7.01 -22.86 13.26
CA LEU A 171 6.65 -22.70 14.67
C LEU A 171 5.43 -21.82 14.89
N ASP A 172 4.97 -21.16 13.85
CA ASP A 172 3.96 -20.10 13.87
C ASP A 172 4.24 -19.02 14.94
N VAL A 173 5.49 -18.57 14.98
CA VAL A 173 6.00 -17.62 15.98
C VAL A 173 6.69 -16.45 15.28
N ILE A 174 6.38 -15.25 15.73
CA ILE A 174 7.14 -14.03 15.40
C ILE A 174 8.19 -13.83 16.48
N LYS A 175 9.46 -13.74 16.08
CA LYS A 175 10.56 -13.32 16.96
C LYS A 175 10.84 -11.84 16.72
N MET A 176 10.83 -11.05 17.78
CA MET A 176 11.12 -9.62 17.74
C MET A 176 12.29 -9.27 18.64
N PRO A 177 13.13 -8.31 18.27
CA PRO A 177 14.05 -7.69 19.22
C PRO A 177 13.28 -7.04 20.37
N GLU A 178 13.89 -6.97 21.55
CA GLU A 178 13.37 -6.17 22.66
C GLU A 178 13.18 -4.70 22.21
N LYS A 179 12.11 -4.05 22.66
CA LYS A 179 11.76 -2.65 22.26
C LYS A 179 12.93 -1.67 22.50
N GLN A 180 13.70 -1.88 23.54
CA GLN A 180 14.88 -1.05 23.88
C GLN A 180 16.02 -1.10 22.86
N LEU A 181 16.02 -2.09 21.96
CA LEU A 181 17.02 -2.20 20.88
C LEU A 181 16.68 -1.36 19.66
N PHE A 182 15.47 -0.80 19.61
CA PHE A 182 15.07 0.07 18.51
C PHE A 182 15.51 1.52 18.80
N THR A 183 16.01 2.18 17.76
CA THR A 183 16.44 3.57 17.80
C THR A 183 15.64 4.39 16.81
N ALA A 184 15.43 5.66 17.14
CA ALA A 184 14.80 6.59 16.22
C ALA A 184 15.68 6.85 14.98
N THR A 185 15.02 7.14 13.86
CA THR A 185 15.64 7.57 12.61
C THR A 185 15.35 9.05 12.37
N ALA A 186 15.78 9.59 11.22
CA ALA A 186 15.44 10.97 10.85
C ALA A 186 13.93 11.16 10.58
N THR A 187 13.20 10.08 10.32
CA THR A 187 11.79 10.10 9.87
C THR A 187 10.83 9.37 10.79
N SER A 188 11.33 8.56 11.75
CA SER A 188 10.49 7.73 12.62
C SER A 188 11.04 7.68 14.04
N SER A 189 10.16 7.64 15.03
CA SER A 189 10.52 7.35 16.41
C SER A 189 10.95 5.89 16.60
N ALA A 190 11.63 5.56 17.70
CA ALA A 190 12.00 4.18 18.03
C ALA A 190 10.75 3.27 18.12
N THR A 191 9.65 3.81 18.65
CA THR A 191 8.36 3.12 18.73
C THR A 191 7.79 2.82 17.35
N GLU A 192 7.80 3.78 16.42
CA GLU A 192 7.35 3.57 15.04
C GLU A 192 8.24 2.55 14.31
N CYS A 193 9.56 2.60 14.52
CA CYS A 193 10.49 1.60 13.97
C CYS A 193 10.17 0.18 14.46
N TYR A 194 9.83 0.03 15.74
CA TYR A 194 9.40 -1.25 16.31
C TYR A 194 8.10 -1.75 15.65
N TYR A 195 7.07 -0.90 15.57
CA TYR A 195 5.77 -1.32 15.04
C TYR A 195 5.75 -1.51 13.53
N SER A 196 6.54 -0.76 12.77
CA SER A 196 6.69 -1.01 11.33
C SER A 196 7.38 -2.35 11.07
N THR A 197 8.39 -2.71 11.87
CA THR A 197 9.04 -4.03 11.83
C THR A 197 8.06 -5.13 12.22
N LEU A 198 7.29 -4.95 13.29
CA LEU A 198 6.27 -5.91 13.70
C LEU A 198 5.18 -6.08 12.63
N ALA A 199 4.74 -4.99 11.99
CA ALA A 199 3.78 -5.05 10.88
C ALA A 199 4.29 -5.91 9.73
N HIS A 200 5.58 -5.80 9.37
CA HIS A 200 6.21 -6.62 8.35
C HIS A 200 6.15 -8.12 8.72
N GLU A 201 6.55 -8.48 9.93
CA GLU A 201 6.49 -9.87 10.41
C GLU A 201 5.06 -10.41 10.52
N LEU A 202 4.12 -9.54 10.91
CA LEU A 202 2.70 -9.89 10.95
C LEU A 202 2.13 -10.13 9.55
N VAL A 203 2.59 -9.42 8.53
CA VAL A 203 2.19 -9.72 7.14
C VAL A 203 2.66 -11.12 6.76
N HIS A 204 3.90 -11.50 7.04
CA HIS A 204 4.36 -12.88 6.85
C HIS A 204 3.50 -13.88 7.63
N TRP A 205 3.19 -13.59 8.89
CA TRP A 205 2.32 -14.42 9.75
C TRP A 205 0.94 -14.65 9.11
N THR A 206 0.35 -13.65 8.45
CA THR A 206 -0.91 -13.85 7.71
C THR A 206 -0.78 -14.88 6.59
N GLY A 207 0.42 -15.13 6.10
CA GLY A 207 0.69 -16.10 5.01
C GLY A 207 0.70 -17.55 5.43
N HIS A 208 0.63 -17.86 6.73
CA HIS A 208 0.60 -19.25 7.21
C HIS A 208 -0.53 -20.06 6.57
N GLU A 209 -0.36 -21.39 6.49
CA GLU A 209 -1.33 -22.30 5.86
C GLU A 209 -2.73 -22.24 6.48
N SER A 210 -2.81 -22.01 7.81
CA SER A 210 -4.08 -21.87 8.54
C SER A 210 -4.77 -20.51 8.33
N ARG A 211 -4.16 -19.56 7.62
CA ARG A 211 -4.68 -18.20 7.38
C ARG A 211 -4.84 -17.92 5.88
N LYS A 212 -3.93 -17.18 5.26
CA LYS A 212 -4.00 -16.84 3.82
C LYS A 212 -3.28 -17.87 2.92
N ASN A 213 -2.64 -18.86 3.50
CA ASN A 213 -1.99 -19.96 2.82
C ASN A 213 -1.08 -19.54 1.66
N ARG A 214 -0.21 -18.54 1.90
CA ARG A 214 0.84 -18.17 0.94
C ARG A 214 2.03 -19.12 1.07
N LYS A 215 2.76 -19.32 -0.02
CA LYS A 215 3.97 -20.17 -0.01
C LYS A 215 5.13 -19.44 0.66
N LEU A 216 5.30 -19.61 1.96
CA LEU A 216 6.34 -18.94 2.76
C LEU A 216 7.67 -19.70 2.81
N LEU A 217 7.65 -21.03 2.65
CA LEU A 217 8.85 -21.87 2.68
C LEU A 217 9.55 -21.82 1.32
N ASN A 218 10.32 -20.77 1.11
CA ASN A 218 11.12 -20.55 -0.10
C ASN A 218 12.60 -20.43 0.27
N ASN A 219 13.49 -20.83 -0.63
CA ASN A 219 14.92 -20.62 -0.44
C ASN A 219 15.25 -19.13 -0.39
N PHE A 220 16.03 -18.74 0.60
CA PHE A 220 16.53 -17.37 0.74
C PHE A 220 17.18 -16.89 -0.56
N GLY A 221 16.82 -15.68 -1.01
CA GLY A 221 17.34 -15.10 -2.26
C GLY A 221 16.68 -15.59 -3.55
N SER A 222 15.74 -16.55 -3.49
CA SER A 222 14.97 -16.95 -4.68
C SER A 222 13.96 -15.87 -5.09
N ASN A 223 13.50 -15.90 -6.36
CA ASN A 223 12.44 -15.01 -6.84
C ASN A 223 11.14 -15.16 -6.03
N ALA A 224 10.82 -16.37 -5.56
CA ALA A 224 9.64 -16.62 -4.73
C ALA A 224 9.79 -16.00 -3.34
N TYR A 225 10.99 -16.05 -2.76
CA TYR A 225 11.32 -15.38 -1.51
C TYR A 225 11.23 -13.86 -1.68
N ALA A 226 11.86 -13.32 -2.73
CA ALA A 226 11.82 -11.88 -3.03
C ALA A 226 10.38 -11.39 -3.25
N PHE A 227 9.52 -12.18 -3.88
CA PHE A 227 8.11 -11.83 -4.07
C PHE A 227 7.35 -11.77 -2.73
N GLU A 228 7.58 -12.71 -1.81
CA GLU A 228 6.94 -12.68 -0.49
C GLU A 228 7.44 -11.50 0.36
N GLU A 229 8.74 -11.16 0.27
CA GLU A 229 9.29 -9.95 0.91
C GLU A 229 8.63 -8.67 0.35
N LEU A 230 8.36 -8.63 -0.96
CA LEU A 230 7.63 -7.51 -1.57
C LEU A 230 6.19 -7.41 -1.05
N VAL A 231 5.51 -8.55 -0.84
CA VAL A 231 4.18 -8.59 -0.22
C VAL A 231 4.25 -8.08 1.23
N ALA A 232 5.23 -8.51 1.98
CA ALA A 232 5.40 -8.12 3.39
C ALA A 232 5.69 -6.62 3.52
N GLU A 233 6.54 -6.09 2.65
CA GLU A 233 6.87 -4.66 2.62
C GLU A 233 5.67 -3.78 2.31
N LEU A 234 4.94 -4.10 1.25
CA LEU A 234 3.72 -3.38 0.89
C LEU A 234 2.63 -3.50 1.96
N GLY A 235 2.48 -4.69 2.53
CA GLY A 235 1.51 -4.95 3.59
C GLY A 235 1.83 -4.18 4.88
N ALA A 236 3.10 -4.10 5.26
CA ALA A 236 3.56 -3.28 6.38
C ALA A 236 3.24 -1.80 6.14
N ALA A 237 3.55 -1.28 4.94
CA ALA A 237 3.22 0.09 4.57
C ALA A 237 1.71 0.38 4.65
N PHE A 238 0.88 -0.56 4.21
CA PHE A 238 -0.58 -0.43 4.31
C PHE A 238 -1.09 -0.49 5.77
N CYS A 239 -0.51 -1.36 6.60
CA CYS A 239 -0.82 -1.42 8.03
C CYS A 239 -0.41 -0.12 8.75
N CYS A 240 0.82 0.35 8.53
CA CYS A 240 1.34 1.58 9.12
C CYS A 240 0.46 2.79 8.74
N ALA A 241 0.10 2.90 7.45
CA ALA A 241 -0.83 3.93 7.00
C ALA A 241 -2.22 3.81 7.64
N ALA A 242 -2.71 2.58 7.91
CA ALA A 242 -3.98 2.34 8.59
C ALA A 242 -3.94 2.73 10.06
N LEU A 243 -2.78 2.61 10.68
CA LEU A 243 -2.53 2.89 12.09
C LEU A 243 -2.02 4.32 12.32
N SER A 244 -1.82 5.11 11.26
CA SER A 244 -1.27 6.46 11.33
C SER A 244 0.11 6.51 12.00
N ILE A 245 0.95 5.53 11.71
CA ILE A 245 2.35 5.48 12.13
C ILE A 245 3.27 5.52 10.91
N SER A 246 4.49 5.98 11.10
CA SER A 246 5.49 5.97 10.02
C SER A 246 5.87 4.54 9.65
N ASN A 247 6.02 4.29 8.34
CA ASN A 247 6.59 3.05 7.83
C ASN A 247 8.08 3.26 7.59
N GLU A 248 8.93 2.78 8.50
CA GLU A 248 10.38 2.86 8.30
C GLU A 248 10.87 1.65 7.53
N PRO A 249 11.51 1.83 6.37
CA PRO A 249 12.09 0.73 5.62
C PRO A 249 13.17 0.02 6.44
N ARG A 250 13.14 -1.30 6.48
CA ARG A 250 14.14 -2.10 7.19
C ARG A 250 15.54 -1.89 6.60
N VAL A 251 16.56 -2.04 7.42
CA VAL A 251 17.96 -1.84 7.01
C VAL A 251 18.38 -2.80 5.90
N ASP A 252 17.79 -4.00 5.85
CA ASP A 252 18.07 -5.05 4.88
C ASP A 252 17.33 -4.89 3.53
N HIS A 253 16.44 -3.89 3.38
CA HIS A 253 15.71 -3.63 2.12
C HIS A 253 16.62 -3.44 0.90
N ALA A 254 17.80 -2.85 1.10
CA ALA A 254 18.75 -2.66 0.02
C ALA A 254 19.19 -3.99 -0.62
N GLN A 255 19.17 -5.09 0.14
CA GLN A 255 19.54 -6.42 -0.35
C GLN A 255 18.46 -7.02 -1.26
N TYR A 256 17.19 -6.68 -1.03
CA TYR A 256 16.06 -7.21 -1.82
C TYR A 256 15.71 -6.37 -3.02
N LEU A 257 16.11 -5.09 -3.06
CA LEU A 257 15.72 -4.15 -4.10
C LEU A 257 16.04 -4.69 -5.50
N ASN A 258 17.24 -5.23 -5.71
CA ASN A 258 17.64 -5.80 -6.99
C ASN A 258 16.82 -7.04 -7.37
N ASN A 259 16.46 -7.86 -6.39
CA ASN A 259 15.62 -9.03 -6.61
C ASN A 259 14.18 -8.61 -6.94
N TRP A 260 13.63 -7.61 -6.28
CA TRP A 260 12.31 -7.04 -6.61
C TRP A 260 12.30 -6.46 -8.02
N LEU A 261 13.30 -5.65 -8.37
CA LEU A 261 13.45 -5.11 -9.73
C LEU A 261 13.51 -6.23 -10.76
N THR A 262 14.23 -7.31 -10.46
CA THR A 262 14.32 -8.48 -11.36
C THR A 262 12.94 -9.14 -11.54
N VAL A 263 12.22 -9.40 -10.45
CA VAL A 263 10.87 -9.99 -10.50
C VAL A 263 9.92 -9.10 -11.32
N LEU A 264 9.92 -7.80 -11.07
CA LEU A 264 9.03 -6.85 -11.76
C LEU A 264 9.38 -6.69 -13.25
N LYS A 265 10.65 -6.72 -13.61
CA LYS A 265 11.11 -6.68 -15.01
C LYS A 265 10.75 -7.97 -15.78
N GLN A 266 10.65 -9.11 -15.09
CA GLN A 266 10.27 -10.39 -15.69
C GLN A 266 8.75 -10.58 -15.80
N ASP A 267 7.97 -10.07 -14.86
CA ASP A 267 6.50 -10.19 -14.86
C ASP A 267 5.82 -8.86 -14.50
N LYS A 268 5.29 -8.19 -15.52
CA LYS A 268 4.52 -6.95 -15.38
C LYS A 268 3.23 -7.07 -14.54
N LYS A 269 2.81 -8.26 -14.18
CA LYS A 269 1.65 -8.51 -13.29
C LYS A 269 2.07 -8.75 -11.85
N ALA A 270 3.37 -8.97 -11.58
CA ALA A 270 3.86 -9.32 -10.26
C ALA A 270 3.50 -8.27 -9.21
N ILE A 271 3.66 -6.98 -9.54
CA ILE A 271 3.33 -5.89 -8.60
C ILE A 271 1.85 -5.84 -8.24
N PHE A 272 0.96 -6.10 -9.20
CA PHE A 272 -0.49 -6.14 -8.95
C PHE A 272 -0.86 -7.29 -8.01
N LYS A 273 -0.25 -8.46 -8.23
CA LYS A 273 -0.43 -9.62 -7.37
C LYS A 273 0.11 -9.37 -5.97
N ALA A 274 1.32 -8.81 -5.85
CA ALA A 274 1.91 -8.46 -4.56
C ALA A 274 1.05 -7.45 -3.80
N ALA A 275 0.60 -6.37 -4.45
CA ALA A 275 -0.26 -5.35 -3.84
C ALA A 275 -1.63 -5.90 -3.43
N SER A 276 -2.21 -6.86 -4.17
CA SER A 276 -3.45 -7.53 -3.77
C SER A 276 -3.26 -8.38 -2.52
N LEU A 277 -2.22 -9.21 -2.48
CA LEU A 277 -1.90 -10.06 -1.31
C LEU A 277 -1.54 -9.21 -0.08
N ALA A 278 -0.80 -8.12 -0.27
CA ALA A 278 -0.45 -7.16 0.77
C ALA A 278 -1.70 -6.48 1.33
N ARG A 279 -2.63 -6.06 0.47
CA ARG A 279 -3.92 -5.48 0.88
C ARG A 279 -4.73 -6.48 1.70
N GLU A 280 -4.86 -7.72 1.22
CA GLU A 280 -5.59 -8.78 1.94
C GLU A 280 -5.00 -9.07 3.32
N ALA A 281 -3.66 -9.04 3.44
CA ALA A 281 -2.96 -9.20 4.71
C ALA A 281 -3.25 -8.01 5.64
N ALA A 282 -3.13 -6.78 5.14
CA ALA A 282 -3.41 -5.58 5.92
C ALA A 282 -4.87 -5.50 6.38
N GLU A 283 -5.83 -5.85 5.53
CA GLU A 283 -7.27 -5.91 5.89
C GLU A 283 -7.52 -6.94 6.98
N MET A 284 -6.89 -8.12 6.91
CA MET A 284 -6.98 -9.13 7.96
C MET A 284 -6.45 -8.61 9.30
N LEU A 285 -5.30 -7.91 9.27
CA LEU A 285 -4.65 -7.40 10.48
C LEU A 285 -5.36 -6.19 11.08
N THR A 286 -5.96 -5.32 10.26
CA THR A 286 -6.57 -4.07 10.72
C THR A 286 -8.09 -4.14 10.88
N GLY A 287 -8.72 -5.27 10.54
CA GLY A 287 -10.17 -5.49 10.69
C GLY A 287 -11.03 -4.63 9.75
N LYS A 288 -10.47 -4.05 8.71
CA LYS A 288 -11.18 -3.14 7.79
C LYS A 288 -11.32 -3.77 6.40
N ALA A 289 -12.44 -4.44 6.17
CA ALA A 289 -12.93 -4.76 4.82
C ALA A 289 -14.03 -3.75 4.43
N GLU A 290 -13.65 -2.56 3.95
CA GLU A 290 -14.61 -1.63 3.33
C GLU A 290 -14.59 -1.85 1.81
N ALA A 291 -15.74 -1.79 1.14
CA ALA A 291 -15.81 -1.92 -0.32
C ALA A 291 -15.04 -0.78 -1.03
N GLU A 292 -14.20 -1.12 -2.00
CA GLU A 292 -13.60 -0.13 -2.91
C GLU A 292 -14.70 0.43 -3.81
N ASP A 293 -14.85 1.75 -3.81
CA ASP A 293 -15.81 2.43 -4.68
C ASP A 293 -15.11 2.80 -5.99
N VAL A 294 -15.04 1.82 -6.88
CA VAL A 294 -14.44 2.00 -8.21
C VAL A 294 -15.52 2.26 -9.26
N THR A 295 -16.80 2.15 -8.87
CA THR A 295 -17.93 2.19 -9.81
C THR A 295 -18.44 3.60 -10.14
N GLU A 296 -18.10 4.62 -9.35
CA GLU A 296 -18.62 5.98 -9.50
C GLU A 296 -17.68 6.98 -10.19
N ALA A 297 -16.53 6.55 -10.71
CA ALA A 297 -15.63 7.42 -11.45
C ALA A 297 -15.94 7.52 -12.96
N ALA A 298 -17.04 6.91 -13.43
CA ALA A 298 -17.43 6.90 -14.85
C ALA A 298 -18.30 8.10 -15.23
#